data_f4e8228f729adc8b48f9ab3b1ee83ab0
#
_entry.id   f4e8228f729adc8b48f9ab3b1ee83ab0
#
_cell.length_a   1.000
_cell.length_b   1.000
_cell.length_c   1.000
_cell.angle_alpha   90.00
_cell.angle_beta   90.00
_cell.angle_gamma   90.00
#
_symmetry.space_group_name_H-M   'P 1'
#
loop_
_entity.id
_entity.type
_entity.pdbx_description
1 polymer ?
#
loop_
_entity_poly.entity_id
_entity_poly.type
_entity_poly.pdbx_seq_one_letter_code
_entity_poly.pdbx_strand_id
1 'polypeptide(L)'
;VAEAGFFRQRSHQVIPVEHCGIQSASADQVRAAVVGWMRRWNVPVYDETAGTGIVRHIFVRCGFRTGEVLACIVANGEKLPREKALVEALHAQVPGLASVVLGVNTRRGNAVLGDRFRTLWGKDAIEDELCGLRFRLSPRSFYQVNRDQAERLYGRALELAQLDRTQTVLDLYCGTGTIGLSMAHLVREVIGVEIVKEAVENAKENAQRNYIQNARFLCADAAGAAQTLAAEGLHPDVIVLDPPRKGCDASLLETIGQMAPGRIVMISCNSATAARDAAILCQNGYQAAKLQAVDMFPRTAHVE
;
A
#
# COMPACT_ATOMS: atom_id res chain seq x y z
N VAL A 1 24.87 18.97 -11.35
CA VAL A 1 25.26 17.96 -10.36
C VAL A 1 24.00 17.21 -9.93
N ALA A 2 24.04 15.86 -9.84
CA ALA A 2 22.89 15.10 -9.40
C ALA A 2 22.57 15.42 -7.93
N GLU A 3 21.30 15.76 -7.67
CA GLU A 3 20.73 16.01 -6.35
C GLU A 3 19.44 15.19 -6.21
N ALA A 4 19.08 14.82 -4.98
CA ALA A 4 17.84 14.11 -4.70
C ALA A 4 17.14 14.73 -3.48
N GLY A 5 15.81 14.72 -3.53
CA GLY A 5 14.96 15.30 -2.50
C GLY A 5 13.49 15.16 -2.87
N PHE A 6 12.67 16.09 -2.42
CA PHE A 6 11.24 16.09 -2.70
C PHE A 6 10.85 17.26 -3.59
N PHE A 7 9.80 17.10 -4.37
CA PHE A 7 9.27 18.21 -5.15
C PHE A 7 8.65 19.27 -4.25
N ARG A 8 8.98 20.53 -4.53
CA ARG A 8 8.27 21.66 -3.96
C ARG A 8 6.79 21.57 -4.35
N GLN A 9 5.93 21.86 -3.41
CA GLN A 9 4.48 21.79 -3.62
C GLN A 9 4.05 22.53 -4.90
N ARG A 10 3.25 21.86 -5.73
CA ARG A 10 2.75 22.37 -7.03
C ARG A 10 3.84 22.73 -8.03
N SER A 11 4.99 22.10 -7.95
CA SER A 11 6.10 22.30 -8.89
C SER A 11 6.90 21.01 -9.09
N HIS A 12 7.76 21.00 -10.11
CA HIS A 12 8.76 19.94 -10.35
C HIS A 12 10.17 20.35 -9.89
N GLN A 13 10.27 21.44 -9.12
CA GLN A 13 11.54 21.85 -8.52
C GLN A 13 11.87 20.92 -7.36
N VAL A 14 13.02 20.25 -7.43
CA VAL A 14 13.53 19.42 -6.35
C VAL A 14 14.09 20.32 -5.23
N ILE A 15 13.64 20.08 -4.01
CA ILE A 15 14.26 20.59 -2.79
C ILE A 15 15.20 19.50 -2.31
N PRO A 16 16.53 19.70 -2.36
CA PRO A 16 17.47 18.69 -1.90
C PRO A 16 17.27 18.39 -0.42
N VAL A 17 17.29 17.12 -0.07
CA VAL A 17 17.15 16.65 1.31
C VAL A 17 18.22 15.62 1.59
N GLU A 18 19.06 15.86 2.58
CA GLU A 18 20.09 14.91 3.01
C GLU A 18 19.59 13.97 4.10
N HIS A 19 18.72 14.47 4.97
CA HIS A 19 18.09 13.70 6.03
C HIS A 19 16.61 14.06 6.13
N CYS A 20 15.77 13.04 6.20
CA CYS A 20 14.32 13.19 6.36
C CYS A 20 13.85 12.55 7.65
N GLY A 21 13.35 13.36 8.59
CA GLY A 21 12.93 12.91 9.93
C GLY A 21 11.70 11.99 9.95
N ILE A 22 11.00 11.79 8.82
CA ILE A 22 9.84 10.90 8.69
C ILE A 22 10.12 9.66 7.84
N GLN A 23 11.31 9.57 7.24
CA GLN A 23 11.75 8.37 6.50
C GLN A 23 12.67 7.50 7.38
N SER A 24 12.81 6.24 7.00
CA SER A 24 13.83 5.38 7.63
C SER A 24 15.24 5.84 7.29
N ALA A 25 16.20 5.62 8.19
CA ALA A 25 17.61 5.90 7.92
C ALA A 25 18.13 5.17 6.67
N SER A 26 17.61 3.97 6.38
CA SER A 26 17.94 3.22 5.18
C SER A 26 17.54 3.96 3.89
N ALA A 27 16.47 4.73 3.90
CA ALA A 27 16.08 5.54 2.74
C ALA A 27 17.12 6.64 2.45
N ASP A 28 17.65 7.30 3.49
CA ASP A 28 18.73 8.29 3.35
C ASP A 28 20.03 7.63 2.84
N GLN A 29 20.35 6.43 3.30
CA GLN A 29 21.52 5.66 2.86
C GLN A 29 21.40 5.25 1.39
N VAL A 30 20.22 4.73 0.98
CA VAL A 30 19.94 4.40 -0.44
C VAL A 30 20.08 5.66 -1.31
N ARG A 31 19.48 6.77 -0.90
CA ARG A 31 19.58 8.05 -1.60
C ARG A 31 21.04 8.47 -1.77
N ALA A 32 21.83 8.43 -0.69
CA ALA A 32 23.24 8.82 -0.71
C ALA A 32 24.07 7.94 -1.66
N ALA A 33 23.86 6.62 -1.61
CA ALA A 33 24.55 5.65 -2.47
C ALA A 33 24.22 5.88 -3.96
N VAL A 34 22.94 6.07 -4.28
CA VAL A 34 22.51 6.34 -5.67
C VAL A 34 23.05 7.66 -6.19
N VAL A 35 22.93 8.74 -5.42
CA VAL A 35 23.46 10.05 -5.81
C VAL A 35 24.98 10.00 -5.97
N GLY A 36 25.70 9.33 -5.06
CA GLY A 36 27.13 9.11 -5.16
C GLY A 36 27.53 8.35 -6.43
N TRP A 37 26.81 7.28 -6.76
CA TRP A 37 27.00 6.54 -8.01
C TRP A 37 26.74 7.43 -9.24
N MET A 38 25.63 8.19 -9.25
CA MET A 38 25.30 9.09 -10.36
C MET A 38 26.40 10.13 -10.60
N ARG A 39 26.92 10.75 -9.54
CA ARG A 39 28.00 11.72 -9.61
C ARG A 39 29.31 11.11 -10.11
N ARG A 40 29.67 9.94 -9.59
CA ARG A 40 30.91 9.24 -9.96
C ARG A 40 30.94 8.84 -11.45
N TRP A 41 29.80 8.43 -11.99
CA TRP A 41 29.70 7.87 -13.34
C TRP A 41 29.01 8.82 -14.33
N ASN A 42 28.79 10.09 -13.96
CA ASN A 42 28.10 11.09 -14.75
C ASN A 42 26.76 10.61 -15.32
N VAL A 43 25.97 9.89 -14.51
CA VAL A 43 24.65 9.39 -14.91
C VAL A 43 23.66 10.56 -14.92
N PRO A 44 23.03 10.89 -16.06
CA PRO A 44 22.17 12.06 -16.16
C PRO A 44 20.85 11.88 -15.37
N VAL A 45 20.46 12.95 -14.68
CA VAL A 45 19.12 13.08 -14.10
C VAL A 45 18.12 13.25 -15.24
N TYR A 46 16.94 12.68 -15.09
CA TYR A 46 15.86 12.87 -16.04
C TYR A 46 15.32 14.30 -15.97
N ASP A 47 15.23 14.94 -17.11
CA ASP A 47 14.61 16.25 -17.30
C ASP A 47 13.18 16.05 -17.82
N GLU A 48 12.18 16.40 -17.03
CA GLU A 48 10.77 16.20 -17.39
C GLU A 48 10.32 17.11 -18.53
N THR A 49 10.94 18.28 -18.69
CA THR A 49 10.64 19.23 -19.76
C THR A 49 11.17 18.75 -21.09
N ALA A 50 12.46 18.38 -21.12
CA ALA A 50 13.13 17.88 -22.30
C ALA A 50 12.74 16.42 -22.63
N GLY A 51 12.32 15.64 -21.62
CA GLY A 51 12.04 14.21 -21.76
C GLY A 51 13.31 13.37 -21.92
N THR A 52 14.46 13.89 -21.49
CA THR A 52 15.78 13.27 -21.64
C THR A 52 16.42 12.97 -20.29
N GLY A 53 17.46 12.16 -20.27
CA GLY A 53 18.12 11.71 -19.04
C GLY A 53 17.68 10.31 -18.65
N ILE A 54 18.22 9.80 -17.54
CA ILE A 54 18.09 8.39 -17.16
C ILE A 54 17.31 8.23 -15.84
N VAL A 55 17.86 8.72 -14.72
CA VAL A 55 17.29 8.47 -13.40
C VAL A 55 16.19 9.48 -13.08
N ARG A 56 15.00 9.00 -12.79
CA ARG A 56 13.81 9.79 -12.47
C ARG A 56 13.55 9.86 -10.97
N HIS A 57 13.46 8.70 -10.32
CA HIS A 57 13.13 8.62 -8.91
C HIS A 57 13.95 7.54 -8.22
N ILE A 58 14.11 7.70 -6.92
CA ILE A 58 14.62 6.68 -6.00
C ILE A 58 13.45 6.29 -5.10
N PHE A 59 12.98 5.06 -5.21
CA PHE A 59 11.90 4.54 -4.39
C PHE A 59 12.46 3.49 -3.45
N VAL A 60 12.14 3.59 -2.15
CA VAL A 60 12.68 2.70 -1.12
C VAL A 60 11.54 2.07 -0.35
N ARG A 61 11.67 0.78 -0.08
CA ARG A 61 10.84 0.07 0.89
C ARG A 61 11.71 -0.50 1.98
N CYS A 62 11.22 -0.42 3.20
CA CYS A 62 11.87 -1.01 4.37
C CYS A 62 10.88 -1.92 5.07
N GLY A 63 11.29 -3.16 5.36
CA GLY A 63 10.59 -4.04 6.28
C GLY A 63 10.98 -3.67 7.71
N PHE A 64 10.02 -3.20 8.48
CA PHE A 64 10.27 -2.70 9.83
C PHE A 64 10.70 -3.80 10.81
N ARG A 65 10.06 -4.97 10.70
CA ARG A 65 10.38 -6.12 11.56
C ARG A 65 11.54 -6.95 11.03
N THR A 66 11.63 -7.08 9.72
CA THR A 66 12.66 -7.90 9.08
C THR A 66 13.97 -7.15 8.91
N GLY A 67 13.95 -5.82 8.86
CA GLY A 67 15.10 -4.98 8.52
C GLY A 67 15.50 -5.07 7.04
N GLU A 68 14.73 -5.77 6.20
CA GLU A 68 15.00 -5.88 4.77
C GLU A 68 14.76 -4.54 4.06
N VAL A 69 15.66 -4.19 3.14
CA VAL A 69 15.58 -2.96 2.33
C VAL A 69 15.49 -3.31 0.85
N LEU A 70 14.52 -2.73 0.16
CA LEU A 70 14.41 -2.73 -1.30
C LEU A 70 14.68 -1.33 -1.82
N ALA A 71 15.69 -1.21 -2.69
CA ALA A 71 16.01 -0.01 -3.44
C ALA A 71 15.51 -0.16 -4.89
N CYS A 72 14.53 0.65 -5.28
CA CYS A 72 14.04 0.70 -6.66
C CYS A 72 14.49 2.00 -7.33
N ILE A 73 15.33 1.87 -8.34
CA ILE A 73 15.77 2.99 -9.17
C ILE A 73 14.83 3.11 -10.36
N VAL A 74 14.06 4.18 -10.40
CA VAL A 74 13.12 4.43 -11.51
C VAL A 74 13.83 5.19 -12.60
N ALA A 75 13.86 4.60 -13.80
CA ALA A 75 14.59 5.15 -14.93
C ALA A 75 13.72 5.33 -16.19
N ASN A 76 14.13 6.27 -17.02
CA ASN A 76 13.61 6.51 -18.35
C ASN A 76 14.27 5.54 -19.36
N GLY A 77 14.05 4.23 -19.18
CA GLY A 77 14.59 3.19 -20.03
C GLY A 77 14.90 1.90 -19.27
N GLU A 78 15.27 0.86 -20.03
CA GLU A 78 15.44 -0.50 -19.52
C GLU A 78 16.86 -0.80 -19.01
N LYS A 79 17.79 0.13 -19.15
CA LYS A 79 19.20 -0.06 -18.80
C LYS A 79 19.72 1.11 -17.99
N LEU A 80 20.57 0.81 -17.01
CA LEU A 80 21.34 1.77 -16.28
C LEU A 80 22.82 1.66 -16.66
N PRO A 81 23.57 2.78 -16.77
CA PRO A 81 25.01 2.73 -16.90
C PRO A 81 25.64 2.11 -15.66
N ARG A 82 26.64 1.24 -15.84
CA ARG A 82 27.41 0.72 -14.70
C ARG A 82 26.52 0.10 -13.59
N GLU A 83 25.52 -0.69 -13.93
CA GLU A 83 24.59 -1.33 -12.98
C GLU A 83 25.31 -2.08 -11.84
N LYS A 84 26.40 -2.80 -12.15
CA LYS A 84 27.20 -3.50 -11.13
C LYS A 84 27.76 -2.54 -10.07
N ALA A 85 28.30 -1.40 -10.49
CA ALA A 85 28.86 -0.39 -9.58
C ALA A 85 27.76 0.26 -8.70
N LEU A 86 26.52 0.39 -9.22
CA LEU A 86 25.37 0.82 -8.41
C LEU A 86 25.04 -0.21 -7.31
N VAL A 87 24.95 -1.48 -7.70
CA VAL A 87 24.65 -2.57 -6.74
C VAL A 87 25.75 -2.65 -5.67
N GLU A 88 27.01 -2.57 -6.05
CA GLU A 88 28.15 -2.55 -5.12
C GLU A 88 28.10 -1.36 -4.15
N ALA A 89 27.78 -0.17 -4.65
CA ALA A 89 27.64 1.03 -3.81
C ALA A 89 26.48 0.91 -2.81
N LEU A 90 25.33 0.36 -3.23
CA LEU A 90 24.19 0.11 -2.36
C LEU A 90 24.54 -0.95 -1.31
N HIS A 91 25.16 -2.04 -1.72
CA HIS A 91 25.52 -3.13 -0.81
C HIS A 91 26.52 -2.68 0.28
N ALA A 92 27.44 -1.79 -0.08
CA ALA A 92 28.44 -1.27 0.85
C ALA A 92 27.86 -0.26 1.87
N GLN A 93 26.77 0.43 1.54
CA GLN A 93 26.25 1.55 2.32
C GLN A 93 24.89 1.31 2.99
N VAL A 94 24.16 0.27 2.57
CA VAL A 94 22.77 0.04 3.03
C VAL A 94 22.71 -1.28 3.81
N PRO A 95 22.76 -1.24 5.14
CA PRO A 95 22.50 -2.43 5.96
C PRO A 95 21.10 -2.99 5.68
N GLY A 96 20.99 -4.32 5.63
CA GLY A 96 19.72 -4.97 5.36
C GLY A 96 19.27 -4.91 3.89
N LEU A 97 20.12 -4.44 2.95
CA LEU A 97 19.78 -4.48 1.53
C LEU A 97 19.47 -5.91 1.08
N ALA A 98 18.26 -6.16 0.66
CA ALA A 98 17.76 -7.47 0.22
C ALA A 98 17.37 -7.48 -1.26
N SER A 99 17.10 -6.30 -1.82
CA SER A 99 16.62 -6.16 -3.20
C SER A 99 17.08 -4.87 -3.84
N VAL A 100 17.57 -4.95 -5.08
CA VAL A 100 17.81 -3.81 -5.96
C VAL A 100 17.02 -4.03 -7.25
N VAL A 101 16.12 -3.12 -7.57
CA VAL A 101 15.19 -3.22 -8.69
C VAL A 101 15.34 -2.00 -9.60
N LEU A 102 15.31 -2.23 -10.90
CA LEU A 102 15.09 -1.19 -11.89
C LEU A 102 13.59 -1.11 -12.19
N GLY A 103 12.97 0.04 -11.92
CA GLY A 103 11.63 0.38 -12.39
C GLY A 103 11.73 1.16 -13.70
N VAL A 104 11.04 0.71 -14.75
CA VAL A 104 11.05 1.38 -16.05
C VAL A 104 9.83 2.28 -16.15
N ASN A 105 10.07 3.59 -16.24
CA ASN A 105 9.02 4.58 -16.43
C ASN A 105 9.42 5.54 -17.56
N THR A 106 8.90 5.32 -18.76
CA THR A 106 9.14 6.17 -19.93
C THR A 106 7.96 7.09 -20.24
N ARG A 107 6.89 7.05 -19.44
CA ARG A 107 5.70 7.87 -19.62
C ARG A 107 5.95 9.31 -19.15
N ARG A 108 5.36 10.29 -19.82
CA ARG A 108 5.25 11.64 -19.30
C ARG A 108 4.15 11.70 -18.26
N GLY A 109 4.32 12.50 -17.21
CA GLY A 109 3.33 12.71 -16.15
C GLY A 109 3.85 12.39 -14.76
N ASN A 110 2.98 12.50 -13.76
CA ASN A 110 3.34 12.48 -12.33
C ASN A 110 3.48 11.08 -11.72
N ALA A 111 3.29 10.01 -12.50
CA ALA A 111 3.43 8.65 -11.99
C ALA A 111 4.91 8.38 -11.66
N VAL A 112 5.19 8.05 -10.40
CA VAL A 112 6.54 7.70 -9.94
C VAL A 112 6.97 6.35 -10.52
N LEU A 113 6.17 5.31 -10.30
CA LEU A 113 6.47 3.96 -10.74
C LEU A 113 5.92 3.71 -12.15
N GLY A 114 6.70 2.97 -12.94
CA GLY A 114 6.25 2.45 -14.22
C GLY A 114 5.57 1.09 -14.12
N ASP A 115 5.35 0.45 -15.27
CA ASP A 115 4.65 -0.84 -15.36
C ASP A 115 5.60 -2.04 -15.38
N ARG A 116 6.87 -1.83 -15.64
CA ARG A 116 7.87 -2.89 -15.78
C ARG A 116 8.97 -2.75 -14.73
N PHE A 117 9.34 -3.90 -14.15
CA PHE A 117 10.39 -3.99 -13.14
C PHE A 117 11.36 -5.10 -13.53
N ARG A 118 12.64 -4.89 -13.23
CA ARG A 118 13.70 -5.87 -13.41
C ARG A 118 14.58 -5.90 -12.17
N THR A 119 14.72 -7.07 -11.58
CA THR A 119 15.65 -7.26 -10.46
C THR A 119 17.08 -7.15 -10.96
N LEU A 120 17.84 -6.24 -10.36
CA LEU A 120 19.27 -6.07 -10.64
C LEU A 120 20.12 -6.94 -9.72
N TRP A 121 19.65 -7.13 -8.47
CA TRP A 121 20.31 -7.93 -7.46
C TRP A 121 19.34 -8.35 -6.35
N GLY A 122 19.59 -9.51 -5.76
CA GLY A 122 18.84 -10.04 -4.63
C GLY A 122 17.43 -10.50 -4.99
N LYS A 123 16.48 -10.27 -4.11
CA LYS A 123 15.06 -10.66 -4.25
C LYS A 123 14.31 -9.69 -5.16
N ASP A 124 13.19 -10.10 -5.73
CA ASP A 124 12.28 -9.22 -6.48
C ASP A 124 11.32 -8.44 -5.56
N ALA A 125 11.24 -8.82 -4.29
CA ALA A 125 10.45 -8.21 -3.23
C ALA A 125 11.13 -8.44 -1.88
N ILE A 126 10.73 -7.68 -0.87
CA ILE A 126 11.12 -7.89 0.53
C ILE A 126 9.94 -8.42 1.32
N GLU A 127 10.21 -8.85 2.55
CA GLU A 127 9.18 -9.26 3.50
C GLU A 127 9.11 -8.29 4.67
N ASP A 128 7.91 -8.12 5.21
CA ASP A 128 7.70 -7.47 6.51
C ASP A 128 6.61 -8.19 7.30
N GLU A 129 6.52 -7.87 8.58
CA GLU A 129 5.50 -8.40 9.47
C GLU A 129 4.60 -7.28 9.98
N LEU A 130 3.28 -7.47 9.87
CA LEU A 130 2.25 -6.55 10.36
C LEU A 130 1.14 -7.37 11.02
N CYS A 131 0.75 -7.02 12.24
CA CYS A 131 -0.24 -7.75 13.03
C CYS A 131 0.07 -9.25 13.19
N GLY A 132 1.36 -9.62 13.30
CA GLY A 132 1.80 -11.01 13.40
C GLY A 132 1.76 -11.80 12.10
N LEU A 133 1.43 -11.19 10.97
CA LEU A 133 1.40 -11.81 9.65
C LEU A 133 2.55 -11.31 8.78
N ARG A 134 3.09 -12.21 7.95
CA ARG A 134 4.14 -11.90 6.99
C ARG A 134 3.56 -11.50 5.65
N PHE A 135 4.02 -10.36 5.14
CA PHE A 135 3.62 -9.80 3.85
C PHE A 135 4.81 -9.68 2.91
N ARG A 136 4.59 -10.05 1.65
CA ARG A 136 5.53 -9.81 0.57
C ARG A 136 5.29 -8.41 -0.01
N LEU A 137 6.35 -7.61 -0.07
CA LEU A 137 6.31 -6.22 -0.49
C LEU A 137 7.15 -6.04 -1.77
N SER A 138 6.49 -5.98 -2.91
CA SER A 138 7.08 -5.58 -4.19
C SER A 138 7.12 -4.04 -4.29
N PRO A 139 7.80 -3.46 -5.29
CA PRO A 139 7.71 -2.02 -5.52
C PRO A 139 6.27 -1.49 -5.66
N ARG A 140 5.34 -2.30 -6.19
CA ARG A 140 3.93 -1.92 -6.42
C ARG A 140 2.99 -2.19 -5.27
N SER A 141 3.34 -3.07 -4.34
CA SER A 141 2.45 -3.42 -3.24
C SER A 141 2.06 -2.16 -2.47
N PHE A 142 0.77 -1.95 -2.23
CA PHE A 142 0.37 -0.97 -1.24
C PHE A 142 0.70 -1.50 0.16
N TYR A 143 1.31 -0.69 0.99
CA TYR A 143 1.63 -1.03 2.37
C TYR A 143 1.72 0.26 3.17
N GLN A 144 1.11 0.28 4.34
CA GLN A 144 1.05 1.46 5.19
C GLN A 144 2.46 1.88 5.64
N VAL A 145 2.82 3.14 5.36
CA VAL A 145 4.17 3.66 5.63
C VAL A 145 4.43 3.87 7.12
N ASN A 146 3.41 4.20 7.91
CA ASN A 146 3.49 4.31 9.36
C ASN A 146 3.00 3.00 9.98
N ARG A 147 3.91 2.03 10.06
CA ARG A 147 3.60 0.68 10.49
C ARG A 147 3.02 0.60 11.90
N ASP A 148 3.59 1.32 12.85
CA ASP A 148 3.14 1.27 14.26
C ASP A 148 1.72 1.82 14.42
N GLN A 149 1.38 2.85 13.64
CA GLN A 149 0.01 3.35 13.62
C GLN A 149 -0.92 2.44 12.81
N ALA A 150 -0.42 1.76 11.77
CA ALA A 150 -1.20 0.77 11.03
C ALA A 150 -1.58 -0.42 11.93
N GLU A 151 -0.67 -0.92 12.77
CA GLU A 151 -1.01 -1.96 13.76
C GLU A 151 -2.06 -1.50 14.76
N ARG A 152 -1.99 -0.24 15.23
CA ARG A 152 -3.02 0.32 16.11
C ARG A 152 -4.36 0.47 15.40
N LEU A 153 -4.35 0.97 14.17
CA LEU A 153 -5.54 1.13 13.34
C LEU A 153 -6.24 -0.22 13.13
N TYR A 154 -5.49 -1.23 12.67
CA TYR A 154 -6.04 -2.56 12.40
C TYR A 154 -6.45 -3.28 13.70
N GLY A 155 -5.64 -3.17 14.76
CA GLY A 155 -6.03 -3.67 16.09
C GLY A 155 -7.35 -3.05 16.56
N ARG A 156 -7.55 -1.74 16.35
CA ARG A 156 -8.80 -1.08 16.68
C ARG A 156 -9.96 -1.52 15.80
N ALA A 157 -9.71 -1.74 14.50
CA ALA A 157 -10.72 -2.29 13.59
C ALA A 157 -11.18 -3.70 14.04
N LEU A 158 -10.24 -4.56 14.45
CA LEU A 158 -10.55 -5.88 14.98
C LEU A 158 -11.41 -5.79 16.26
N GLU A 159 -11.04 -4.93 17.20
CA GLU A 159 -11.83 -4.72 18.44
C GLU A 159 -13.25 -4.24 18.15
N LEU A 160 -13.39 -3.29 17.20
CA LEU A 160 -14.69 -2.74 16.81
C LEU A 160 -15.53 -3.75 16.02
N ALA A 161 -14.90 -4.64 15.27
CA ALA A 161 -15.55 -5.70 14.53
C ALA A 161 -16.22 -6.74 15.44
N GLN A 162 -15.73 -6.95 16.67
CA GLN A 162 -16.27 -7.92 17.67
C GLN A 162 -16.52 -9.29 17.03
N LEU A 163 -15.46 -9.84 16.46
CA LEU A 163 -15.53 -11.06 15.65
C LEU A 163 -15.68 -12.33 16.50
N ASP A 164 -16.32 -13.34 15.92
CA ASP A 164 -16.33 -14.69 16.42
C ASP A 164 -16.20 -15.73 15.29
N ARG A 165 -15.89 -16.98 15.65
CA ARG A 165 -15.56 -18.06 14.71
C ARG A 165 -16.73 -18.56 13.84
N THR A 166 -17.93 -18.08 14.05
CA THR A 166 -19.10 -18.45 13.25
C THR A 166 -19.33 -17.47 12.10
N GLN A 167 -18.73 -16.29 12.17
CA GLN A 167 -18.99 -15.16 11.31
C GLN A 167 -18.25 -15.21 9.97
N THR A 168 -18.84 -14.61 8.96
CA THR A 168 -18.24 -14.28 7.67
C THR A 168 -17.95 -12.79 7.60
N VAL A 169 -16.70 -12.44 7.26
CA VAL A 169 -16.25 -11.06 7.00
C VAL A 169 -16.15 -10.84 5.49
N LEU A 170 -16.74 -9.75 5.02
CA LEU A 170 -16.54 -9.24 3.66
C LEU A 170 -15.65 -7.98 3.74
N ASP A 171 -14.42 -8.08 3.23
CA ASP A 171 -13.42 -7.03 3.19
C ASP A 171 -13.42 -6.39 1.80
N LEU A 172 -14.09 -5.25 1.67
CA LEU A 172 -14.19 -4.50 0.41
C LEU A 172 -13.07 -3.47 0.32
N TYR A 173 -12.41 -3.42 -0.84
CA TYR A 173 -11.15 -2.70 -1.08
C TYR A 173 -9.96 -3.34 -0.34
N CYS A 174 -9.90 -4.67 -0.30
CA CYS A 174 -8.98 -5.42 0.57
C CYS A 174 -7.48 -5.23 0.23
N GLY A 175 -7.13 -4.66 -0.92
CA GLY A 175 -5.75 -4.49 -1.34
C GLY A 175 -4.98 -5.81 -1.36
N THR A 176 -3.86 -5.88 -0.67
CA THR A 176 -3.05 -7.10 -0.50
C THR A 176 -3.55 -8.01 0.64
N GLY A 177 -4.76 -7.75 1.13
CA GLY A 177 -5.45 -8.55 2.14
C GLY A 177 -5.04 -8.24 3.58
N THR A 178 -4.37 -7.12 3.87
CA THR A 178 -3.79 -6.86 5.19
C THR A 178 -4.82 -6.86 6.32
N ILE A 179 -5.97 -6.24 6.12
CA ILE A 179 -7.02 -6.15 7.16
C ILE A 179 -7.75 -7.49 7.28
N GLY A 180 -8.30 -8.01 6.18
CA GLY A 180 -9.05 -9.26 6.19
C GLY A 180 -8.24 -10.45 6.71
N LEU A 181 -6.97 -10.58 6.28
CA LEU A 181 -6.10 -11.66 6.76
C LEU A 181 -5.80 -11.54 8.26
N SER A 182 -5.70 -10.33 8.82
CA SER A 182 -5.51 -10.14 10.27
C SER A 182 -6.75 -10.60 11.07
N MET A 183 -7.93 -10.65 10.45
CA MET A 183 -9.18 -11.12 11.04
C MET A 183 -9.40 -12.63 10.87
N ALA A 184 -8.71 -13.28 9.93
CA ALA A 184 -8.99 -14.65 9.50
C ALA A 184 -8.99 -15.69 10.62
N HIS A 185 -8.09 -15.55 11.61
CA HIS A 185 -8.01 -16.48 12.75
C HIS A 185 -9.18 -16.36 13.75
N LEU A 186 -9.98 -15.30 13.66
CA LEU A 186 -11.11 -14.99 14.55
C LEU A 186 -12.46 -15.37 13.93
N VAL A 187 -12.53 -15.71 12.65
CA VAL A 187 -13.77 -15.88 11.90
C VAL A 187 -13.85 -17.20 11.16
N ARG A 188 -15.06 -17.57 10.70
CA ARG A 188 -15.28 -18.72 9.84
C ARG A 188 -14.66 -18.53 8.46
N GLU A 189 -14.90 -17.38 7.84
CA GLU A 189 -14.46 -17.06 6.49
C GLU A 189 -14.21 -15.58 6.30
N VAL A 190 -13.19 -15.26 5.50
CA VAL A 190 -12.92 -13.91 4.97
C VAL A 190 -13.10 -13.93 3.46
N ILE A 191 -13.86 -12.98 2.93
CA ILE A 191 -14.02 -12.75 1.50
C ILE A 191 -13.46 -11.36 1.19
N GLY A 192 -12.32 -11.30 0.51
CA GLY A 192 -11.70 -10.05 0.08
C GLY A 192 -12.11 -9.69 -1.35
N VAL A 193 -12.40 -8.42 -1.59
CA VAL A 193 -12.71 -7.86 -2.92
C VAL A 193 -11.74 -6.72 -3.23
N GLU A 194 -11.09 -6.80 -4.38
CA GLU A 194 -10.13 -5.80 -4.85
C GLU A 194 -10.16 -5.73 -6.38
N ILE A 195 -10.11 -4.51 -6.93
CA ILE A 195 -10.17 -4.29 -8.38
C ILE A 195 -8.83 -4.53 -9.07
N VAL A 196 -7.72 -4.36 -8.35
CA VAL A 196 -6.37 -4.49 -8.90
C VAL A 196 -5.95 -5.96 -8.86
N LYS A 197 -5.88 -6.60 -10.03
CA LYS A 197 -5.53 -8.02 -10.16
C LYS A 197 -4.23 -8.40 -9.45
N GLU A 198 -3.19 -7.57 -9.57
CA GLU A 198 -1.89 -7.83 -8.91
C GLU A 198 -2.02 -7.81 -7.38
N ALA A 199 -2.86 -6.94 -6.81
CA ALA A 199 -3.11 -6.90 -5.38
C ALA A 199 -3.88 -8.14 -4.91
N VAL A 200 -4.83 -8.63 -5.70
CA VAL A 200 -5.54 -9.89 -5.44
C VAL A 200 -4.59 -11.09 -5.41
N GLU A 201 -3.67 -11.18 -6.38
CA GLU A 201 -2.68 -12.26 -6.39
C GLU A 201 -1.74 -12.15 -5.17
N ASN A 202 -1.31 -10.94 -4.82
CA ASN A 202 -0.53 -10.71 -3.59
C ASN A 202 -1.32 -11.10 -2.32
N ALA A 203 -2.63 -10.84 -2.26
CA ALA A 203 -3.47 -11.25 -1.12
C ALA A 203 -3.54 -12.78 -0.99
N LYS A 204 -3.69 -13.51 -2.10
CA LYS A 204 -3.65 -14.97 -2.13
C LYS A 204 -2.29 -15.52 -1.69
N GLU A 205 -1.19 -14.95 -2.20
CA GLU A 205 0.17 -15.32 -1.79
C GLU A 205 0.39 -15.07 -0.29
N ASN A 206 -0.11 -13.93 0.24
CA ASN A 206 -0.02 -13.59 1.65
C ASN A 206 -0.83 -14.56 2.51
N ALA A 207 -2.03 -14.96 2.07
CA ALA A 207 -2.82 -15.99 2.76
C ALA A 207 -2.05 -17.32 2.83
N GLN A 208 -1.49 -17.79 1.71
CA GLN A 208 -0.69 -19.02 1.66
C GLN A 208 0.55 -18.94 2.56
N ARG A 209 1.28 -17.81 2.53
CA ARG A 209 2.48 -17.54 3.33
C ARG A 209 2.21 -17.63 4.84
N ASN A 210 1.01 -17.25 5.25
CA ASN A 210 0.56 -17.26 6.64
C ASN A 210 -0.30 -18.50 6.99
N TYR A 211 -0.36 -19.50 6.10
CA TYR A 211 -1.15 -20.72 6.30
C TYR A 211 -2.65 -20.47 6.55
N ILE A 212 -3.19 -19.35 6.03
CA ILE A 212 -4.60 -19.00 6.15
C ILE A 212 -5.37 -19.69 5.02
N GLN A 213 -6.30 -20.58 5.39
CA GLN A 213 -7.07 -21.40 4.45
C GLN A 213 -8.52 -20.94 4.32
N ASN A 214 -9.00 -20.11 5.23
CA ASN A 214 -10.38 -19.61 5.30
C ASN A 214 -10.55 -18.20 4.71
N ALA A 215 -9.63 -17.79 3.81
CA ALA A 215 -9.72 -16.53 3.08
C ALA A 215 -9.77 -16.79 1.57
N ARG A 216 -10.72 -16.14 0.88
CA ARG A 216 -10.79 -16.13 -0.59
C ARG A 216 -10.86 -14.71 -1.12
N PHE A 217 -10.35 -14.49 -2.33
CA PHE A 217 -10.23 -13.16 -2.91
C PHE A 217 -10.82 -13.11 -4.32
N LEU A 218 -11.59 -12.04 -4.57
CA LEU A 218 -12.27 -11.77 -5.84
C LEU A 218 -11.64 -10.53 -6.50
N CYS A 219 -11.34 -10.64 -7.80
CA CYS A 219 -10.86 -9.52 -8.59
C CYS A 219 -12.05 -8.84 -9.27
N ALA A 220 -12.60 -7.81 -8.64
CA ALA A 220 -13.74 -7.07 -9.13
C ALA A 220 -13.82 -5.69 -8.49
N ASP A 221 -14.60 -4.77 -9.07
CA ASP A 221 -14.96 -3.55 -8.36
C ASP A 221 -15.89 -3.86 -7.17
N ALA A 222 -15.80 -3.07 -6.11
CA ALA A 222 -16.49 -3.35 -4.86
C ALA A 222 -18.02 -3.35 -5.00
N ALA A 223 -18.58 -2.43 -5.84
CA ALA A 223 -20.03 -2.33 -6.02
C ALA A 223 -20.58 -3.53 -6.80
N GLY A 224 -19.95 -3.86 -7.94
CA GLY A 224 -20.35 -5.01 -8.75
C GLY A 224 -20.21 -6.35 -8.02
N ALA A 225 -19.09 -6.51 -7.27
CA ALA A 225 -18.88 -7.71 -6.47
C ALA A 225 -19.93 -7.83 -5.35
N ALA A 226 -20.23 -6.76 -4.62
CA ALA A 226 -21.25 -6.77 -3.57
C ALA A 226 -22.62 -7.12 -4.13
N GLN A 227 -23.02 -6.56 -5.29
CA GLN A 227 -24.28 -6.89 -5.96
C GLN A 227 -24.34 -8.36 -6.36
N THR A 228 -23.27 -8.89 -6.94
CA THR A 228 -23.21 -10.31 -7.34
C THR A 228 -23.32 -11.23 -6.14
N LEU A 229 -22.53 -10.96 -5.08
CA LEU A 229 -22.56 -11.76 -3.86
C LEU A 229 -23.91 -11.69 -3.15
N ALA A 230 -24.56 -10.53 -3.12
CA ALA A 230 -25.92 -10.36 -2.58
C ALA A 230 -26.94 -11.17 -3.38
N ALA A 231 -26.88 -11.15 -4.72
CA ALA A 231 -27.74 -11.94 -5.60
C ALA A 231 -27.52 -13.46 -5.43
N GLU A 232 -26.31 -13.88 -5.07
CA GLU A 232 -25.96 -15.26 -4.71
C GLU A 232 -26.43 -15.66 -3.29
N GLY A 233 -27.03 -14.73 -2.56
CA GLY A 233 -27.54 -14.96 -1.20
C GLY A 233 -26.48 -14.86 -0.11
N LEU A 234 -25.36 -14.18 -0.34
CA LEU A 234 -24.38 -13.94 0.71
C LEU A 234 -24.90 -12.90 1.71
N HIS A 235 -24.93 -13.27 2.96
CA HIS A 235 -25.22 -12.40 4.10
C HIS A 235 -24.01 -12.38 5.02
N PRO A 236 -23.04 -11.45 4.81
CA PRO A 236 -21.88 -11.34 5.67
C PRO A 236 -22.29 -10.79 7.04
N ASP A 237 -21.71 -11.31 8.11
CA ASP A 237 -21.98 -10.83 9.46
C ASP A 237 -21.31 -9.47 9.72
N VAL A 238 -20.12 -9.27 9.15
CA VAL A 238 -19.35 -8.04 9.24
C VAL A 238 -18.85 -7.63 7.85
N ILE A 239 -19.00 -6.35 7.54
CA ILE A 239 -18.35 -5.73 6.35
C ILE A 239 -17.28 -4.77 6.81
N VAL A 240 -16.09 -4.90 6.22
CA VAL A 240 -14.97 -3.95 6.37
C VAL A 240 -14.85 -3.12 5.10
N LEU A 241 -14.70 -1.82 5.27
CA LEU A 241 -14.54 -0.84 4.19
C LEU A 241 -13.26 -0.04 4.39
N ASP A 242 -12.36 -0.05 3.41
CA ASP A 242 -11.19 0.84 3.35
C ASP A 242 -11.12 1.51 1.96
N PRO A 243 -12.10 2.37 1.63
CA PRO A 243 -12.23 2.95 0.30
C PRO A 243 -11.14 3.99 0.02
N PRO A 244 -10.88 4.30 -1.27
CA PRO A 244 -10.04 5.42 -1.66
C PRO A 244 -10.61 6.76 -1.18
N ARG A 245 -9.82 7.84 -1.27
CA ARG A 245 -10.20 9.20 -0.81
C ARG A 245 -11.55 9.74 -1.28
N LYS A 246 -12.09 9.23 -2.38
CA LYS A 246 -13.42 9.59 -2.88
C LYS A 246 -14.58 8.99 -2.04
N GLY A 247 -14.29 8.02 -1.18
CA GLY A 247 -15.27 7.24 -0.43
C GLY A 247 -15.92 6.15 -1.28
N CYS A 248 -17.01 5.58 -0.77
CA CYS A 248 -17.79 4.54 -1.44
C CYS A 248 -18.76 5.15 -2.46
N ASP A 249 -19.08 4.35 -3.47
CA ASP A 249 -20.17 4.70 -4.40
C ASP A 249 -21.52 4.45 -3.72
N ALA A 250 -22.53 5.27 -4.01
CA ALA A 250 -23.85 5.18 -3.36
C ALA A 250 -24.51 3.81 -3.57
N SER A 251 -24.38 3.24 -4.77
CA SER A 251 -24.89 1.91 -5.10
C SER A 251 -24.28 0.80 -4.24
N LEU A 252 -23.01 0.93 -3.87
CA LEU A 252 -22.37 0.00 -2.94
C LEU A 252 -23.01 0.09 -1.56
N LEU A 253 -23.19 1.32 -1.03
CA LEU A 253 -23.76 1.52 0.30
C LEU A 253 -25.23 1.03 0.38
N GLU A 254 -26.00 1.18 -0.70
CA GLU A 254 -27.34 0.62 -0.83
C GLU A 254 -27.31 -0.92 -0.82
N THR A 255 -26.39 -1.54 -1.57
CA THR A 255 -26.21 -2.99 -1.59
C THR A 255 -25.80 -3.53 -0.23
N ILE A 256 -24.91 -2.83 0.49
CA ILE A 256 -24.54 -3.17 1.88
C ILE A 256 -25.77 -3.16 2.78
N GLY A 257 -26.65 -2.17 2.63
CA GLY A 257 -27.94 -2.12 3.34
C GLY A 257 -28.81 -3.36 3.07
N GLN A 258 -28.87 -3.83 1.81
CA GLN A 258 -29.61 -5.04 1.41
C GLN A 258 -28.98 -6.33 1.95
N MET A 259 -27.65 -6.43 1.98
CA MET A 259 -26.93 -7.57 2.57
C MET A 259 -27.15 -7.66 4.08
N ALA A 260 -27.53 -6.54 4.71
CA ALA A 260 -27.88 -6.41 6.11
C ALA A 260 -26.85 -6.99 7.11
N PRO A 261 -25.53 -6.67 6.99
CA PRO A 261 -24.56 -7.13 7.97
C PRO A 261 -24.90 -6.62 9.36
N GLY A 262 -24.63 -7.43 10.38
CA GLY A 262 -24.79 -7.01 11.78
C GLY A 262 -23.87 -5.87 12.18
N ARG A 263 -22.74 -5.68 11.45
CA ARG A 263 -21.75 -4.63 11.73
C ARG A 263 -21.00 -4.21 10.49
N ILE A 264 -20.69 -2.91 10.44
CA ILE A 264 -19.82 -2.29 9.42
C ILE A 264 -18.68 -1.61 10.13
N VAL A 265 -17.43 -1.92 9.72
CA VAL A 265 -16.23 -1.24 10.16
C VAL A 265 -15.69 -0.45 8.97
N MET A 266 -15.69 0.88 9.08
CA MET A 266 -15.18 1.77 8.03
C MET A 266 -13.86 2.37 8.46
N ILE A 267 -12.83 2.23 7.64
CA ILE A 267 -11.55 2.90 7.73
C ILE A 267 -11.54 3.96 6.63
N SER A 268 -11.03 5.17 6.89
CA SER A 268 -11.06 6.22 5.88
C SER A 268 -10.00 7.28 6.12
N CYS A 269 -9.22 7.58 5.10
CA CYS A 269 -8.25 8.68 5.08
C CYS A 269 -8.87 10.06 4.74
N ASN A 270 -10.19 10.16 4.67
CA ASN A 270 -10.91 11.40 4.40
C ASN A 270 -12.19 11.48 5.23
N SER A 271 -12.15 12.26 6.30
CA SER A 271 -13.27 12.42 7.24
C SER A 271 -14.55 12.96 6.59
N ALA A 272 -14.45 13.78 5.54
CA ALA A 272 -15.63 14.32 4.84
C ALA A 272 -16.37 13.24 4.07
N THR A 273 -15.65 12.37 3.33
CA THR A 273 -16.27 11.24 2.63
C THR A 273 -16.74 10.17 3.60
N ALA A 274 -16.03 9.92 4.69
CA ALA A 274 -16.48 9.01 5.75
C ALA A 274 -17.80 9.46 6.36
N ALA A 275 -17.95 10.75 6.68
CA ALA A 275 -19.18 11.30 7.22
C ALA A 275 -20.36 11.21 6.23
N ARG A 276 -20.11 11.46 4.93
CA ARG A 276 -21.10 11.29 3.86
C ARG A 276 -21.56 9.84 3.77
N ASP A 277 -20.62 8.90 3.71
CA ASP A 277 -20.92 7.49 3.54
C ASP A 277 -21.62 6.92 4.77
N ALA A 278 -21.20 7.31 5.98
CA ALA A 278 -21.87 6.97 7.22
C ALA A 278 -23.31 7.50 7.28
N ALA A 279 -23.57 8.72 6.78
CA ALA A 279 -24.92 9.28 6.73
C ALA A 279 -25.85 8.44 5.83
N ILE A 280 -25.36 7.94 4.68
CA ILE A 280 -26.14 7.03 3.80
C ILE A 280 -26.42 5.70 4.51
N LEU A 281 -25.42 5.13 5.18
CA LEU A 281 -25.63 3.89 5.97
C LEU A 281 -26.63 4.11 7.10
N CYS A 282 -26.62 5.26 7.76
CA CYS A 282 -27.64 5.58 8.77
C CYS A 282 -29.06 5.68 8.18
N GLN A 283 -29.22 6.20 6.97
CA GLN A 283 -30.52 6.19 6.26
C GLN A 283 -30.99 4.76 5.93
N ASN A 284 -30.05 3.83 5.77
CA ASN A 284 -30.31 2.40 5.55
C ASN A 284 -30.49 1.60 6.85
N GLY A 285 -30.70 2.27 7.99
CA GLY A 285 -31.01 1.64 9.27
C GLY A 285 -29.83 1.35 10.19
N TYR A 286 -28.62 1.73 9.82
CA TYR A 286 -27.44 1.62 10.70
C TYR A 286 -27.34 2.79 11.68
N GLN A 287 -26.61 2.58 12.75
CA GLN A 287 -26.29 3.61 13.72
C GLN A 287 -24.77 3.75 13.87
N ALA A 288 -24.26 4.97 13.79
CA ALA A 288 -22.86 5.26 14.07
C ALA A 288 -22.60 5.09 15.59
N ALA A 289 -22.03 3.95 15.96
CA ALA A 289 -21.84 3.59 17.35
C ALA A 289 -20.54 4.11 17.95
N LYS A 290 -19.45 4.09 17.18
CA LYS A 290 -18.12 4.52 17.61
C LYS A 290 -17.37 5.19 16.48
N LEU A 291 -16.57 6.20 16.85
CA LEU A 291 -15.62 6.88 15.98
C LEU A 291 -14.27 6.95 16.69
N GLN A 292 -13.20 6.61 16.00
CA GLN A 292 -11.84 6.67 16.53
C GLN A 292 -10.93 7.30 15.47
N ALA A 293 -10.24 8.38 15.83
CA ALA A 293 -9.20 8.95 14.99
C ALA A 293 -7.85 8.30 15.26
N VAL A 294 -7.08 8.04 14.19
CA VAL A 294 -5.71 7.52 14.26
C VAL A 294 -4.79 8.43 13.44
N ASP A 295 -3.74 8.97 14.08
CA ASP A 295 -2.76 9.84 13.43
C ASP A 295 -1.75 9.00 12.63
N MET A 296 -2.13 8.64 11.40
CA MET A 296 -1.28 7.89 10.47
C MET A 296 -0.17 8.76 9.85
N PHE A 297 -0.41 10.06 9.75
CA PHE A 297 0.46 11.01 9.05
C PHE A 297 0.77 12.22 9.94
N PRO A 298 1.60 12.06 10.99
CA PRO A 298 1.91 13.12 11.94
C PRO A 298 2.41 14.40 11.25
N ARG A 299 1.97 15.56 11.76
CA ARG A 299 2.29 16.90 11.23
C ARG A 299 1.70 17.19 9.83
N THR A 300 0.72 16.42 9.40
CA THR A 300 -0.10 16.74 8.22
C THR A 300 -1.54 17.01 8.63
N ALA A 301 -2.37 17.44 7.69
CA ALA A 301 -3.81 17.61 7.91
C ALA A 301 -4.61 16.30 7.72
N HIS A 302 -3.92 15.18 7.55
CA HIS A 302 -4.54 13.88 7.28
C HIS A 302 -4.68 13.07 8.58
N VAL A 303 -5.84 12.42 8.70
CA VAL A 303 -6.21 11.51 9.79
C VAL A 303 -6.97 10.32 9.19
N GLU A 304 -6.76 9.14 9.76
CA GLU A 304 -7.58 7.97 9.50
C GLU A 304 -8.71 7.88 10.52
#